data_5b3d33b7947c6274c584ee07c03480d2
#
_entry.id   5b3d33b7947c6274c584ee07c03480d2
#
_cell.length_a   1.000
_cell.length_b   1.000
_cell.length_c   1.000
_cell.angle_alpha   90.00
_cell.angle_beta   90.00
_cell.angle_gamma   90.00
#
_symmetry.space_group_name_H-M   'P 1'
#
loop_
_entity.id
_entity.type
_entity.pdbx_description
1 polymer ?
#
loop_
_entity_poly.entity_id
_entity_poly.type
_entity_poly.pdbx_seq_one_letter_code
_entity_poly.pdbx_strand_id
1 'polypeptide(L)'
;MRSLRALVVDDSSLNRRTIAAMLGELDGVGHVDLAGDGAEALRVVEANPPDFITLDLEMPRLDGFEFLHLLMDRHPIPVIVVSGRSEKENIFRALELGAIDFLAKPHDDVAPLESLRRQLIEKVGLIRQLSPLALRGDNSGRLRLDAEPSTRAQRVREPTVLKRAPGKVVVVGASTGGPRVLVTLFRHLHDEMDAAIVIAQHMPPRFTRTFAERLDRTGVVRVSEAKQYERLARGHAYVCPGGRCVEIVPSDRGPALRVVAPDSGTHYVPSVDQLFRSAARVLGNKAIGVVLTGMGDDGADGARELSRRGGDVLIEEPETAVVAGMPLAVRRANVRHESLGIWGLGDRIAQLTRPDQG
;
A
#
# COMPACT_ATOMS: atom_id res chain seq x y z
N MET A 1 -1.35 27.97 10.45
CA MET A 1 -0.49 26.84 10.03
C MET A 1 0.44 27.33 8.92
N ARG A 2 1.70 26.86 8.88
CA ARG A 2 2.63 27.19 7.77
C ARG A 2 2.06 26.66 6.47
N SER A 3 2.04 27.45 5.40
CA SER A 3 1.66 26.98 4.07
C SER A 3 2.73 26.06 3.49
N LEU A 4 2.30 25.01 2.77
CA LEU A 4 3.19 24.05 2.12
C LEU A 4 3.76 24.66 0.83
N ARG A 5 5.00 24.29 0.54
CA ARG A 5 5.67 24.54 -0.73
C ARG A 5 5.68 23.24 -1.54
N ALA A 6 5.17 23.28 -2.75
CA ALA A 6 5.15 22.16 -3.69
C ALA A 6 6.15 22.35 -4.82
N LEU A 7 6.67 21.26 -5.38
CA LEU A 7 7.40 21.25 -6.65
C LEU A 7 6.67 20.28 -7.61
N VAL A 8 6.34 20.78 -8.80
CA VAL A 8 5.77 19.97 -9.89
C VAL A 8 6.85 19.69 -10.93
N VAL A 9 7.16 18.40 -11.10
CA VAL A 9 8.18 17.90 -12.05
C VAL A 9 7.50 17.07 -13.11
N ASP A 10 7.46 17.56 -14.36
CA ASP A 10 6.82 16.88 -15.51
C ASP A 10 7.37 17.54 -16.78
N ASP A 11 7.74 16.80 -17.82
CA ASP A 11 8.30 17.35 -19.06
C ASP A 11 7.25 18.08 -19.93
N SER A 12 5.98 17.66 -19.82
CA SER A 12 4.85 18.31 -20.48
C SER A 12 4.50 19.62 -19.80
N SER A 13 4.69 20.74 -20.51
CA SER A 13 4.32 22.06 -20.00
C SER A 13 2.82 22.22 -19.69
N LEU A 14 1.96 21.45 -20.37
CA LEU A 14 0.52 21.42 -20.10
C LEU A 14 0.22 20.74 -18.78
N ASN A 15 0.72 19.51 -18.59
CA ASN A 15 0.53 18.76 -17.35
C ASN A 15 1.06 19.53 -16.15
N ARG A 16 2.27 20.06 -16.27
CA ARG A 16 2.92 20.88 -15.25
C ARG A 16 2.06 22.06 -14.79
N ARG A 17 1.49 22.81 -15.75
CA ARG A 17 0.60 23.95 -15.44
C ARG A 17 -0.73 23.47 -14.85
N THR A 18 -1.30 22.40 -15.36
CA THR A 18 -2.58 21.85 -14.85
C THR A 18 -2.45 21.39 -13.40
N ILE A 19 -1.40 20.62 -13.08
CA ILE A 19 -1.15 20.17 -11.72
C ILE A 19 -0.85 21.34 -10.79
N ALA A 20 -0.04 22.30 -11.25
CA ALA A 20 0.29 23.48 -10.46
C ALA A 20 -0.93 24.35 -10.17
N ALA A 21 -1.82 24.54 -11.14
CA ALA A 21 -3.08 25.25 -10.93
C ALA A 21 -3.95 24.57 -9.88
N MET A 22 -4.11 23.23 -9.99
CA MET A 22 -4.85 22.45 -8.99
C MET A 22 -4.25 22.56 -7.59
N LEU A 23 -2.92 22.48 -7.47
CA LEU A 23 -2.23 22.62 -6.19
C LEU A 23 -2.35 24.02 -5.60
N GLY A 24 -2.28 25.06 -6.44
CA GLY A 24 -2.43 26.45 -6.01
C GLY A 24 -3.82 26.81 -5.49
N GLU A 25 -4.85 26.04 -5.87
CA GLU A 25 -6.22 26.19 -5.36
C GLU A 25 -6.44 25.47 -4.01
N LEU A 26 -5.48 24.64 -3.56
CA LEU A 26 -5.65 23.88 -2.33
C LEU A 26 -5.34 24.72 -1.09
N ASP A 27 -6.27 24.70 -0.14
CA ASP A 27 -6.05 25.32 1.16
C ASP A 27 -4.78 24.75 1.82
N GLY A 28 -3.86 25.64 2.13
CA GLY A 28 -2.62 25.30 2.80
C GLY A 28 -1.43 25.02 1.88
N VAL A 29 -1.55 25.11 0.55
CA VAL A 29 -0.44 25.23 -0.40
C VAL A 29 -0.21 26.71 -0.68
N GLY A 30 0.99 27.24 -0.37
CA GLY A 30 1.27 28.67 -0.50
C GLY A 30 2.19 29.00 -1.66
N HIS A 31 2.93 28.04 -2.17
CA HIS A 31 3.84 28.22 -3.29
C HIS A 31 4.00 26.93 -4.10
N VAL A 32 4.08 27.06 -5.41
CA VAL A 32 4.27 25.93 -6.34
C VAL A 32 5.40 26.29 -7.30
N ASP A 33 6.52 25.56 -7.18
CA ASP A 33 7.63 25.64 -8.12
C ASP A 33 7.40 24.63 -9.26
N LEU A 34 8.05 24.86 -10.40
CA LEU A 34 7.94 24.06 -11.60
C LEU A 34 9.33 23.63 -12.08
N ALA A 35 9.45 22.37 -12.53
CA ALA A 35 10.65 21.88 -13.21
C ALA A 35 10.27 21.00 -14.41
N GLY A 36 10.98 21.13 -15.51
CA GLY A 36 10.73 20.37 -16.74
C GLY A 36 11.52 19.08 -16.87
N ASP A 37 12.43 18.81 -15.95
CA ASP A 37 13.21 17.56 -15.86
C ASP A 37 13.84 17.39 -14.47
N GLY A 38 14.45 16.23 -14.23
CA GLY A 38 15.08 15.92 -12.95
C GLY A 38 16.26 16.82 -12.60
N ALA A 39 17.03 17.31 -13.58
CA ALA A 39 18.17 18.19 -13.31
C ALA A 39 17.73 19.60 -12.89
N GLU A 40 16.65 20.12 -13.46
CA GLU A 40 16.03 21.35 -13.01
C GLU A 40 15.42 21.19 -11.62
N ALA A 41 14.75 20.05 -11.39
CA ALA A 41 14.14 19.71 -10.09
C ALA A 41 15.20 19.66 -8.96
N LEU A 42 16.38 19.04 -9.19
CA LEU A 42 17.46 19.04 -8.19
C LEU A 42 17.93 20.45 -7.84
N ARG A 43 18.08 21.34 -8.83
CA ARG A 43 18.46 22.74 -8.58
C ARG A 43 17.44 23.49 -7.72
N VAL A 44 16.14 23.24 -7.97
CA VAL A 44 15.07 23.83 -7.16
C VAL A 44 15.13 23.28 -5.73
N VAL A 45 15.31 21.99 -5.54
CA VAL A 45 15.43 21.35 -4.23
C VAL A 45 16.62 21.89 -3.44
N GLU A 46 17.77 22.03 -4.09
CA GLU A 46 19.00 22.57 -3.46
C GLU A 46 18.85 24.04 -3.05
N ALA A 47 18.21 24.85 -3.87
CA ALA A 47 18.02 26.27 -3.59
C ALA A 47 16.94 26.52 -2.53
N ASN A 48 15.82 25.85 -2.64
CA ASN A 48 14.64 26.03 -1.79
C ASN A 48 13.87 24.71 -1.64
N PRO A 49 14.18 23.85 -0.65
CA PRO A 49 13.54 22.56 -0.48
C PRO A 49 12.01 22.67 -0.38
N PRO A 50 11.24 21.97 -1.24
CA PRO A 50 9.79 21.89 -1.11
C PRO A 50 9.38 20.97 0.03
N ASP A 51 8.13 21.11 0.51
CA ASP A 51 7.55 20.20 1.49
C ASP A 51 7.09 18.89 0.85
N PHE A 52 6.81 18.88 -0.46
CA PHE A 52 6.51 17.68 -1.26
C PHE A 52 6.70 17.93 -2.76
N ILE A 53 6.80 16.83 -3.51
CA ILE A 53 7.03 16.85 -4.96
C ILE A 53 5.97 15.99 -5.65
N THR A 54 5.39 16.47 -6.74
CA THR A 54 4.72 15.62 -7.73
C THR A 54 5.69 15.32 -8.86
N LEU A 55 5.85 14.05 -9.25
CA LEU A 55 6.91 13.60 -10.14
C LEU A 55 6.37 12.76 -11.28
N ASP A 56 6.64 13.19 -12.52
CA ASP A 56 6.58 12.32 -13.68
C ASP A 56 7.81 11.41 -13.74
N LEU A 57 7.63 10.18 -14.19
CA LEU A 57 8.73 9.21 -14.32
C LEU A 57 9.41 9.29 -15.68
N GLU A 58 8.67 9.60 -16.74
CA GLU A 58 9.18 9.61 -18.10
C GLU A 58 9.53 11.04 -18.53
N MET A 59 10.79 11.42 -18.33
CA MET A 59 11.30 12.75 -18.68
C MET A 59 12.64 12.64 -19.40
N PRO A 60 12.98 13.59 -20.29
CA PRO A 60 14.28 13.65 -20.94
C PRO A 60 15.41 14.07 -19.99
N ARG A 61 16.65 13.77 -20.35
CA ARG A 61 17.90 14.14 -19.64
C ARG A 61 18.09 13.35 -18.37
N LEU A 62 17.60 13.81 -17.23
CA LEU A 62 17.55 13.10 -15.96
C LEU A 62 16.12 12.62 -15.75
N ASP A 63 15.90 11.30 -15.86
CA ASP A 63 14.56 10.72 -15.71
C ASP A 63 14.06 10.74 -14.26
N GLY A 64 12.77 10.42 -14.06
CA GLY A 64 12.15 10.48 -12.75
C GLY A 64 12.71 9.44 -11.77
N PHE A 65 13.24 8.31 -12.24
CA PHE A 65 13.85 7.31 -11.37
C PHE A 65 15.22 7.73 -10.85
N GLU A 66 16.05 8.28 -11.74
CA GLU A 66 17.35 8.81 -11.38
C GLU A 66 17.20 9.99 -10.41
N PHE A 67 16.26 10.92 -10.73
CA PHE A 67 15.91 12.01 -9.83
C PHE A 67 15.46 11.51 -8.45
N LEU A 68 14.51 10.58 -8.40
CA LEU A 68 13.99 10.01 -7.16
C LEU A 68 15.09 9.36 -6.32
N HIS A 69 15.98 8.60 -6.95
CA HIS A 69 17.10 7.96 -6.28
C HIS A 69 18.04 9.00 -5.63
N LEU A 70 18.46 10.02 -6.39
CA LEU A 70 19.31 11.10 -5.89
C LEU A 70 18.64 11.91 -4.77
N LEU A 71 17.34 12.18 -4.92
CA LEU A 71 16.56 12.90 -3.93
C LEU A 71 16.49 12.14 -2.61
N MET A 72 16.16 10.84 -2.65
CA MET A 72 16.01 10.04 -1.44
C MET A 72 17.35 9.80 -0.72
N ASP A 73 18.47 9.82 -1.45
CA ASP A 73 19.79 9.69 -0.86
C ASP A 73 20.24 10.97 -0.12
N ARG A 74 19.96 12.14 -0.70
CA ARG A 74 20.48 13.43 -0.22
C ARG A 74 19.48 14.24 0.60
N HIS A 75 18.24 14.29 0.14
CA HIS A 75 17.16 15.12 0.67
C HIS A 75 15.83 14.36 0.64
N PRO A 76 15.57 13.43 1.54
CA PRO A 76 14.34 12.63 1.52
C PRO A 76 13.11 13.53 1.71
N ILE A 77 12.51 13.94 0.60
CA ILE A 77 11.29 14.75 0.52
C ILE A 77 10.15 13.86 0.04
N PRO A 78 8.92 14.01 0.56
CA PRO A 78 7.76 13.26 0.10
C PRO A 78 7.52 13.42 -1.40
N VAL A 79 7.46 12.31 -2.14
CA VAL A 79 7.19 12.28 -3.58
C VAL A 79 5.91 11.53 -3.87
N ILE A 80 5.01 12.16 -4.61
CA ILE A 80 3.82 11.55 -5.20
C ILE A 80 4.07 11.41 -6.70
N VAL A 81 4.11 10.18 -7.20
CA VAL A 81 4.32 9.93 -8.64
C VAL A 81 3.03 10.23 -9.40
N VAL A 82 3.14 10.93 -10.52
CA VAL A 82 2.02 11.20 -11.43
C VAL A 82 2.33 10.57 -12.77
N SER A 83 1.74 9.42 -13.07
CA SER A 83 2.15 8.58 -14.19
C SER A 83 0.98 8.15 -15.08
N GLY A 84 1.27 7.86 -16.37
CA GLY A 84 0.32 7.36 -17.33
C GLY A 84 -0.15 5.91 -17.04
N ARG A 85 -1.16 5.45 -17.78
CA ARG A 85 -1.75 4.11 -17.58
C ARG A 85 -0.87 2.95 -18.03
N SER A 86 0.06 3.18 -18.94
CA SER A 86 0.95 2.16 -19.51
C SER A 86 2.07 1.72 -18.58
N GLU A 87 2.37 2.49 -17.55
CA GLU A 87 3.60 2.42 -16.76
C GLU A 87 3.42 1.80 -15.37
N LYS A 88 2.51 0.85 -15.21
CA LYS A 88 2.17 0.28 -13.90
C LYS A 88 3.37 -0.33 -13.16
N GLU A 89 4.26 -1.01 -13.86
CA GLU A 89 5.47 -1.57 -13.24
C GLU A 89 6.42 -0.47 -12.78
N ASN A 90 6.53 0.61 -13.56
CA ASN A 90 7.32 1.78 -13.25
C ASN A 90 6.85 2.46 -11.95
N ILE A 91 5.54 2.57 -11.76
CA ILE A 91 4.96 3.11 -10.53
C ILE A 91 5.42 2.31 -9.30
N PHE A 92 5.31 0.98 -9.34
CA PHE A 92 5.72 0.15 -8.20
C PHE A 92 7.24 0.22 -7.95
N ARG A 93 8.04 0.33 -9.02
CA ARG A 93 9.48 0.59 -8.88
C ARG A 93 9.76 1.92 -8.18
N ALA A 94 9.02 2.98 -8.54
CA ALA A 94 9.18 4.29 -7.90
C ALA A 94 8.75 4.27 -6.41
N LEU A 95 7.69 3.53 -6.06
CA LEU A 95 7.28 3.33 -4.67
C LEU A 95 8.37 2.61 -3.85
N GLU A 96 9.05 1.63 -4.43
CA GLU A 96 10.20 0.96 -3.77
C GLU A 96 11.41 1.88 -3.62
N LEU A 97 11.63 2.79 -4.57
CA LEU A 97 12.68 3.80 -4.50
C LEU A 97 12.41 4.89 -3.46
N GLY A 98 11.19 4.95 -2.89
CA GLY A 98 10.88 5.86 -1.80
C GLY A 98 9.74 6.84 -2.10
N ALA A 99 9.10 6.79 -3.27
CA ALA A 99 7.85 7.52 -3.47
C ALA A 99 6.80 7.03 -2.46
N ILE A 100 6.02 7.96 -1.91
CA ILE A 100 5.03 7.64 -0.87
C ILE A 100 3.72 7.11 -1.45
N ASP A 101 3.37 7.59 -2.65
CA ASP A 101 2.13 7.23 -3.32
C ASP A 101 2.17 7.61 -4.81
N PHE A 102 1.09 7.32 -5.53
CA PHE A 102 0.96 7.66 -6.94
C PHE A 102 -0.43 8.16 -7.31
N LEU A 103 -0.50 8.89 -8.42
CA LEU A 103 -1.71 9.36 -9.08
C LEU A 103 -1.69 8.91 -10.54
N ALA A 104 -2.83 8.44 -11.04
CA ALA A 104 -2.98 8.14 -12.46
C ALA A 104 -3.29 9.44 -13.23
N LYS A 105 -2.49 9.76 -14.26
CA LYS A 105 -2.80 10.87 -15.19
C LYS A 105 -4.18 10.63 -15.85
N PRO A 106 -5.02 11.65 -15.99
CA PRO A 106 -6.26 11.52 -16.77
C PRO A 106 -5.91 11.24 -18.24
N HIS A 107 -6.56 10.26 -18.84
CA HIS A 107 -6.54 10.01 -20.28
C HIS A 107 -7.89 10.40 -20.90
N ASP A 108 -7.87 10.80 -22.14
CA ASP A 108 -8.86 11.55 -22.91
C ASP A 108 -10.34 11.11 -22.81
N ASP A 109 -10.66 9.93 -22.25
CA ASP A 109 -12.03 9.44 -22.28
C ASP A 109 -12.64 8.94 -20.96
N VAL A 110 -11.90 8.78 -19.84
CA VAL A 110 -12.46 8.01 -18.71
C VAL A 110 -12.19 8.56 -17.30
N ALA A 111 -11.27 9.46 -17.09
CA ALA A 111 -11.05 10.06 -15.76
C ALA A 111 -11.11 11.58 -15.87
N PRO A 112 -12.20 12.21 -15.41
CA PRO A 112 -12.30 13.67 -15.37
C PRO A 112 -11.15 14.27 -14.57
N LEU A 113 -10.65 15.43 -14.97
CA LEU A 113 -9.71 16.28 -14.21
C LEU A 113 -10.12 16.40 -12.73
N GLU A 114 -11.42 16.34 -12.48
CA GLU A 114 -12.00 16.32 -11.14
C GLU A 114 -11.59 15.10 -10.30
N SER A 115 -11.38 13.94 -10.93
CA SER A 115 -10.86 12.76 -10.22
C SER A 115 -9.41 12.95 -9.79
N LEU A 116 -8.57 13.52 -10.65
CA LEU A 116 -7.19 13.86 -10.30
C LEU A 116 -7.13 14.91 -9.19
N ARG A 117 -7.96 15.95 -9.30
CA ARG A 117 -8.08 17.00 -8.30
C ARG A 117 -8.45 16.44 -6.93
N ARG A 118 -9.46 15.57 -6.86
CA ARG A 118 -9.88 14.92 -5.61
C ARG A 118 -8.76 14.09 -4.99
N GLN A 119 -8.05 13.29 -5.79
CA GLN A 119 -6.92 12.51 -5.34
C GLN A 119 -5.75 13.39 -4.87
N LEU A 120 -5.47 14.51 -5.55
CA LEU A 120 -4.46 15.49 -5.12
C LEU A 120 -4.83 16.08 -3.76
N ILE A 121 -6.08 16.52 -3.56
CA ILE A 121 -6.56 17.06 -2.29
C ILE A 121 -6.30 16.06 -1.16
N GLU A 122 -6.73 14.81 -1.36
CA GLU A 122 -6.55 13.75 -0.39
C GLU A 122 -5.06 13.55 -0.04
N LYS A 123 -4.21 13.39 -1.07
CA LYS A 123 -2.79 13.09 -0.86
C LYS A 123 -1.98 14.29 -0.33
N VAL A 124 -2.30 15.51 -0.72
CA VAL A 124 -1.67 16.71 -0.15
C VAL A 124 -2.05 16.89 1.33
N GLY A 125 -3.31 16.55 1.69
CA GLY A 125 -3.73 16.50 3.09
C GLY A 125 -2.90 15.57 3.96
N LEU A 126 -2.29 14.52 3.37
CA LEU A 126 -1.40 13.58 4.06
C LEU A 126 -0.02 14.14 4.37
N ILE A 127 0.50 15.06 3.55
CA ILE A 127 1.90 15.53 3.68
C ILE A 127 2.21 16.01 5.10
N ARG A 128 1.23 16.60 5.77
CA ARG A 128 1.38 17.09 7.16
C ARG A 128 1.32 15.97 8.21
N GLN A 129 0.88 14.78 7.84
CA GLN A 129 0.72 13.64 8.73
C GLN A 129 1.84 12.60 8.54
N LEU A 130 2.75 12.84 7.59
CA LEU A 130 3.86 11.94 7.32
C LEU A 130 4.82 11.87 8.50
N SER A 131 5.27 10.67 8.82
CA SER A 131 6.35 10.46 9.78
C SER A 131 7.69 10.86 9.17
N PRO A 132 8.44 11.81 9.77
CA PRO A 132 9.79 12.14 9.30
C PRO A 132 10.77 10.95 9.34
N LEU A 133 10.55 10.00 10.26
CA LEU A 133 11.37 8.78 10.37
C LEU A 133 11.09 7.82 9.21
N ALA A 134 9.83 7.68 8.81
CA ALA A 134 9.43 6.80 7.71
C ALA A 134 9.96 7.28 6.35
N LEU A 135 10.14 8.59 6.16
CA LEU A 135 10.72 9.16 4.95
C LEU A 135 12.22 8.89 4.85
N ARG A 136 12.93 8.91 5.98
CA ARG A 136 14.38 8.66 5.99
C ARG A 136 14.74 7.21 5.73
N GLY A 137 13.77 6.30 5.70
CA GLY A 137 13.98 4.86 5.62
C GLY A 137 14.89 4.41 6.77
N ASP A 138 14.61 3.29 7.40
CA ASP A 138 15.60 2.70 8.28
C ASP A 138 16.86 2.42 7.44
N ASN A 139 17.93 3.19 7.65
CA ASN A 139 19.20 3.06 6.94
C ASN A 139 19.88 1.70 7.20
N SER A 140 19.40 0.93 8.17
CA SER A 140 19.78 -0.46 8.41
C SER A 140 19.18 -1.43 7.38
N GLY A 141 18.15 -1.01 6.65
CA GLY A 141 17.47 -1.75 5.60
C GLY A 141 17.49 -1.03 4.26
N ARG A 142 18.58 -0.34 3.86
CA ARG A 142 18.78 0.02 2.44
C ARG A 142 18.44 -1.23 1.64
N LEU A 143 17.28 -1.23 1.01
CA LEU A 143 16.95 -2.18 -0.03
C LEU A 143 18.10 -2.06 -1.04
N ARG A 144 19.10 -2.95 -0.92
CA ARG A 144 20.05 -3.14 -2.00
C ARG A 144 19.20 -3.56 -3.19
N LEU A 145 18.96 -2.61 -4.09
CA LEU A 145 18.29 -2.86 -5.38
C LEU A 145 18.99 -3.97 -6.16
N ASP A 146 20.24 -4.27 -5.77
CA ASP A 146 21.11 -5.33 -6.28
C ASP A 146 20.96 -6.65 -5.52
N ALA A 147 20.08 -6.76 -4.52
CA ALA A 147 19.75 -8.07 -3.98
C ALA A 147 19.04 -8.84 -5.08
N GLU A 148 19.80 -9.65 -5.81
CA GLU A 148 19.30 -10.74 -6.63
C GLU A 148 18.10 -11.37 -5.90
N PRO A 149 16.99 -11.72 -6.62
CA PRO A 149 15.86 -12.39 -6.01
C PRO A 149 16.44 -13.51 -5.14
N SER A 150 16.17 -13.47 -3.85
CA SER A 150 16.79 -14.39 -2.91
C SER A 150 16.69 -15.79 -3.49
N THR A 151 17.74 -16.58 -3.40
CA THR A 151 17.77 -17.99 -3.82
C THR A 151 16.62 -18.80 -3.21
N ARG A 152 15.94 -18.26 -2.21
CA ARG A 152 14.70 -18.73 -1.59
C ARG A 152 13.49 -18.62 -2.53
N ALA A 153 13.40 -17.59 -3.39
CA ALA A 153 12.33 -17.43 -4.38
C ALA A 153 12.44 -18.41 -5.56
N GLN A 154 13.62 -19.00 -5.77
CA GLN A 154 13.89 -19.98 -6.83
C GLN A 154 13.62 -21.44 -6.40
N ARG A 155 13.17 -21.71 -5.17
CA ARG A 155 12.69 -23.07 -4.84
C ARG A 155 11.56 -23.41 -5.80
N VAL A 156 11.76 -24.51 -6.52
CA VAL A 156 10.80 -25.10 -7.47
C VAL A 156 9.42 -25.12 -6.80
N ARG A 157 8.55 -24.22 -7.28
CA ARG A 157 7.15 -24.17 -6.86
C ARG A 157 6.50 -25.46 -7.34
N GLU A 158 6.34 -26.45 -6.45
CA GLU A 158 5.68 -27.69 -6.81
C GLU A 158 4.32 -27.43 -7.47
N PRO A 159 3.97 -28.17 -8.54
CA PRO A 159 2.67 -28.05 -9.15
C PRO A 159 1.61 -28.42 -8.11
N THR A 160 0.60 -27.64 -8.03
CA THR A 160 -0.57 -27.57 -7.16
C THR A 160 -1.09 -28.97 -6.71
N VAL A 161 -0.48 -29.55 -5.69
CA VAL A 161 -1.10 -30.58 -4.88
C VAL A 161 -2.28 -29.93 -4.16
N LEU A 162 -3.45 -30.58 -4.20
CA LEU A 162 -4.74 -30.21 -3.60
C LEU A 162 -4.65 -29.06 -2.59
N LYS A 163 -5.23 -27.88 -2.95
CA LYS A 163 -5.22 -26.67 -2.11
C LYS A 163 -5.78 -27.03 -0.72
N ARG A 164 -4.89 -27.24 0.25
CA ARG A 164 -5.26 -27.53 1.63
C ARG A 164 -5.90 -26.28 2.24
N ALA A 165 -6.97 -26.45 2.99
CA ALA A 165 -7.57 -25.35 3.74
C ALA A 165 -6.57 -24.79 4.77
N PRO A 166 -6.49 -23.48 4.94
CA PRO A 166 -5.59 -22.88 5.92
C PRO A 166 -6.09 -23.08 7.35
N GLY A 167 -5.18 -23.27 8.31
CA GLY A 167 -5.50 -23.29 9.74
C GLY A 167 -5.90 -21.91 10.28
N LYS A 168 -5.28 -20.86 9.78
CA LYS A 168 -5.55 -19.44 10.09
C LYS A 168 -5.74 -18.63 8.79
N VAL A 169 -6.37 -17.47 8.91
CA VAL A 169 -6.46 -16.49 7.81
C VAL A 169 -6.03 -15.13 8.32
N VAL A 170 -5.03 -14.56 7.65
CA VAL A 170 -4.55 -13.20 7.90
C VAL A 170 -5.28 -12.26 6.96
N VAL A 171 -5.97 -11.25 7.50
CA VAL A 171 -6.60 -10.18 6.72
C VAL A 171 -5.82 -8.89 6.94
N VAL A 172 -5.38 -8.26 5.85
CA VAL A 172 -4.48 -7.11 5.88
C VAL A 172 -5.16 -5.90 5.27
N GLY A 173 -5.12 -4.78 5.97
CA GLY A 173 -5.57 -3.48 5.50
C GLY A 173 -4.42 -2.51 5.33
N ALA A 174 -4.35 -1.82 4.19
CA ALA A 174 -3.33 -0.82 3.91
C ALA A 174 -3.81 0.26 2.93
N SER A 175 -3.17 1.44 2.96
CA SER A 175 -3.46 2.56 2.06
C SER A 175 -2.16 3.21 1.58
N THR A 176 -1.99 4.51 1.72
CA THR A 176 -0.77 5.25 1.36
C THR A 176 0.46 4.70 2.07
N GLY A 177 1.54 4.47 1.33
CA GLY A 177 2.74 3.75 1.80
C GLY A 177 2.60 2.23 1.81
N GLY A 178 1.36 1.71 1.77
CA GLY A 178 1.04 0.28 1.83
C GLY A 178 1.78 -0.59 0.83
N PRO A 179 1.84 -0.23 -0.46
CA PRO A 179 2.51 -1.07 -1.44
C PRO A 179 3.97 -1.36 -1.09
N ARG A 180 4.72 -0.36 -0.62
CA ARG A 180 6.12 -0.51 -0.17
C ARG A 180 6.22 -1.39 1.07
N VAL A 181 5.37 -1.13 2.06
CA VAL A 181 5.34 -1.85 3.33
C VAL A 181 4.95 -3.32 3.12
N LEU A 182 3.97 -3.59 2.25
CA LEU A 182 3.57 -4.95 1.88
C LEU A 182 4.70 -5.72 1.17
N VAL A 183 5.44 -5.10 0.26
CA VAL A 183 6.63 -5.71 -0.35
C VAL A 183 7.66 -6.10 0.72
N THR A 184 7.91 -5.21 1.68
CA THR A 184 8.82 -5.49 2.81
C THR A 184 8.29 -6.63 3.68
N LEU A 185 7.02 -6.62 4.04
CA LEU A 185 6.38 -7.69 4.82
C LEU A 185 6.51 -9.04 4.11
N PHE A 186 6.19 -9.10 2.80
CA PHE A 186 6.20 -10.34 2.03
C PHE A 186 7.61 -10.95 1.88
N ARG A 187 8.66 -10.15 1.92
CA ARG A 187 10.05 -10.64 1.98
C ARG A 187 10.38 -11.37 3.30
N HIS A 188 9.63 -11.09 4.37
CA HIS A 188 9.84 -11.62 5.72
C HIS A 188 8.85 -12.73 6.09
N LEU A 189 7.84 -13.00 5.25
CA LEU A 189 6.95 -14.12 5.49
C LEU A 189 7.68 -15.46 5.27
N HIS A 190 7.23 -16.47 6.03
CA HIS A 190 7.82 -17.81 6.02
C HIS A 190 6.93 -18.79 5.24
N ASP A 191 7.55 -19.78 4.60
CA ASP A 191 6.86 -20.84 3.84
C ASP A 191 6.14 -21.87 4.72
N GLU A 192 6.50 -21.95 6.01
CA GLU A 192 5.94 -22.88 6.97
C GLU A 192 4.58 -22.44 7.54
N MET A 193 4.11 -21.24 7.22
CA MET A 193 2.83 -20.73 7.74
C MET A 193 1.66 -21.59 7.31
N ASP A 194 0.81 -22.00 8.28
CA ASP A 194 -0.46 -22.65 8.01
C ASP A 194 -1.57 -21.60 7.86
N ALA A 195 -1.38 -20.69 6.91
CA ALA A 195 -2.30 -19.58 6.70
C ALA A 195 -2.56 -19.27 5.22
N ALA A 196 -3.71 -18.64 4.98
CA ALA A 196 -3.98 -17.81 3.80
C ALA A 196 -3.95 -16.33 4.18
N ILE A 197 -3.65 -15.46 3.23
CA ILE A 197 -3.63 -14.00 3.43
C ILE A 197 -4.63 -13.35 2.49
N VAL A 198 -5.42 -12.37 2.96
CA VAL A 198 -6.31 -11.55 2.10
C VAL A 198 -5.99 -10.09 2.34
N ILE A 199 -5.71 -9.35 1.28
CA ILE A 199 -5.19 -7.97 1.35
C ILE A 199 -6.20 -7.00 0.76
N ALA A 200 -6.69 -6.06 1.57
CA ALA A 200 -7.40 -4.87 1.12
C ALA A 200 -6.43 -3.69 1.10
N GLN A 201 -5.85 -3.41 -0.06
CA GLN A 201 -5.03 -2.23 -0.32
C GLN A 201 -5.88 -1.19 -1.06
N HIS A 202 -6.01 0.02 -0.51
CA HIS A 202 -6.67 1.11 -1.22
C HIS A 202 -5.84 1.46 -2.47
N MET A 203 -6.38 1.07 -3.63
CA MET A 203 -5.68 1.18 -4.90
C MET A 203 -6.71 1.26 -6.05
N PRO A 204 -6.46 2.12 -7.07
CA PRO A 204 -7.37 2.22 -8.21
C PRO A 204 -7.51 0.90 -8.97
N PRO A 205 -8.66 0.68 -9.66
CA PRO A 205 -8.84 -0.44 -10.57
C PRO A 205 -7.68 -0.55 -11.56
N ARG A 206 -7.33 -1.77 -11.97
CA ARG A 206 -6.25 -2.11 -12.91
C ARG A 206 -4.83 -2.10 -12.34
N PHE A 207 -4.59 -1.55 -11.14
CA PHE A 207 -3.27 -1.62 -10.49
C PHE A 207 -3.13 -2.86 -9.59
N THR A 208 -4.22 -3.34 -9.02
CA THR A 208 -4.24 -4.44 -8.06
C THR A 208 -3.71 -5.75 -8.62
N ARG A 209 -3.98 -6.03 -9.90
CA ARG A 209 -3.42 -7.22 -10.57
C ARG A 209 -1.90 -7.15 -10.71
N THR A 210 -1.36 -6.03 -11.22
CA THR A 210 0.09 -5.83 -11.35
C THR A 210 0.77 -5.83 -9.98
N PHE A 211 0.10 -5.28 -8.97
CA PHE A 211 0.57 -5.33 -7.59
C PHE A 211 0.63 -6.77 -7.06
N ALA A 212 -0.40 -7.57 -7.28
CA ALA A 212 -0.40 -8.99 -6.91
C ALA A 212 0.73 -9.76 -7.59
N GLU A 213 0.94 -9.56 -8.90
CA GLU A 213 2.04 -10.15 -9.66
C GLU A 213 3.42 -9.74 -9.11
N ARG A 214 3.55 -8.49 -8.63
CA ARG A 214 4.77 -8.03 -8.00
C ARG A 214 5.01 -8.68 -6.64
N LEU A 215 4.01 -8.74 -5.78
CA LEU A 215 4.12 -9.45 -4.50
C LEU A 215 4.45 -10.94 -4.70
N ASP A 216 3.88 -11.59 -5.74
CA ASP A 216 4.16 -12.98 -6.07
C ASP A 216 5.64 -13.25 -6.40
N ARG A 217 6.32 -12.25 -6.99
CA ARG A 217 7.76 -12.30 -7.27
C ARG A 217 8.65 -11.99 -6.08
N THR A 218 8.08 -11.45 -5.00
CA THR A 218 8.84 -10.88 -3.88
C THR A 218 9.23 -11.92 -2.83
N GLY A 219 8.34 -12.87 -2.52
CA GLY A 219 8.51 -13.78 -1.40
C GLY A 219 8.14 -15.23 -1.72
N VAL A 220 8.04 -16.03 -0.66
CA VAL A 220 7.72 -17.47 -0.74
C VAL A 220 6.22 -17.74 -0.88
N VAL A 221 5.38 -16.80 -0.46
CA VAL A 221 3.92 -16.90 -0.53
C VAL A 221 3.46 -16.62 -1.95
N ARG A 222 2.60 -17.48 -2.51
CA ARG A 222 1.97 -17.22 -3.81
C ARG A 222 0.97 -16.08 -3.69
N VAL A 223 0.93 -15.19 -4.69
CA VAL A 223 -0.01 -14.07 -4.68
C VAL A 223 -0.78 -13.97 -5.98
N SER A 224 -2.09 -13.74 -5.89
CA SER A 224 -2.94 -13.45 -7.04
C SER A 224 -4.00 -12.39 -6.69
N GLU A 225 -4.55 -11.73 -7.69
CA GLU A 225 -5.77 -10.95 -7.50
C GLU A 225 -6.93 -11.89 -7.19
N ALA A 226 -7.74 -11.55 -6.17
CA ALA A 226 -8.86 -12.36 -5.70
C ALA A 226 -9.93 -12.55 -6.78
N LYS A 227 -10.46 -13.77 -6.89
CA LYS A 227 -11.53 -14.12 -7.81
C LYS A 227 -12.81 -14.53 -7.06
N GLN A 228 -13.94 -14.35 -7.75
CA GLN A 228 -15.23 -14.72 -7.23
C GLN A 228 -15.30 -16.20 -6.85
N TYR A 229 -15.74 -16.48 -5.62
CA TYR A 229 -15.85 -17.81 -5.03
C TYR A 229 -14.56 -18.66 -5.02
N GLU A 230 -13.40 -17.98 -5.06
CA GLU A 230 -12.12 -18.65 -4.90
C GLU A 230 -11.91 -19.10 -3.46
N ARG A 231 -11.58 -20.38 -3.25
CA ARG A 231 -11.31 -20.93 -1.93
C ARG A 231 -9.96 -20.45 -1.41
N LEU A 232 -9.91 -20.11 -0.13
CA LEU A 232 -8.67 -19.81 0.55
C LEU A 232 -7.79 -21.06 0.65
N ALA A 233 -6.53 -20.92 0.33
CA ALA A 233 -5.55 -21.98 0.35
C ALA A 233 -4.35 -21.60 1.20
N ARG A 234 -3.81 -22.56 1.95
CA ARG A 234 -2.55 -22.41 2.68
C ARG A 234 -1.43 -21.94 1.74
N GLY A 235 -0.61 -20.98 2.22
CA GLY A 235 0.53 -20.46 1.46
C GLY A 235 0.15 -19.59 0.26
N HIS A 236 -1.10 -19.09 0.21
CA HIS A 236 -1.57 -18.23 -0.86
C HIS A 236 -2.11 -16.91 -0.30
N ALA A 237 -1.78 -15.80 -0.96
CA ALA A 237 -2.28 -14.48 -0.68
C ALA A 237 -3.16 -13.97 -1.83
N TYR A 238 -4.21 -13.22 -1.48
CA TYR A 238 -5.21 -12.72 -2.40
C TYR A 238 -5.34 -11.21 -2.24
N VAL A 239 -5.08 -10.45 -3.31
CA VAL A 239 -5.25 -9.00 -3.33
C VAL A 239 -6.65 -8.66 -3.78
N CYS A 240 -7.38 -7.86 -3.02
CA CYS A 240 -8.72 -7.39 -3.40
C CYS A 240 -8.66 -6.59 -4.70
N PRO A 241 -9.53 -6.86 -5.69
CA PRO A 241 -9.59 -6.08 -6.93
C PRO A 241 -9.94 -4.61 -6.66
N GLY A 242 -9.24 -3.68 -7.27
CA GLY A 242 -9.54 -2.26 -7.17
C GLY A 242 -10.97 -1.93 -7.67
N GLY A 243 -11.65 -1.03 -6.95
CA GLY A 243 -13.05 -0.68 -7.25
C GLY A 243 -14.07 -1.73 -6.83
N ARG A 244 -13.63 -2.77 -6.13
CA ARG A 244 -14.48 -3.82 -5.53
C ARG A 244 -14.14 -4.01 -4.07
N CYS A 245 -14.99 -4.70 -3.33
CA CYS A 245 -14.73 -5.19 -1.99
C CYS A 245 -14.66 -6.72 -2.01
N VAL A 246 -13.98 -7.29 -1.02
CA VAL A 246 -13.91 -8.75 -0.84
C VAL A 246 -14.40 -9.11 0.55
N GLU A 247 -15.22 -10.13 0.62
CA GLU A 247 -15.68 -10.74 1.85
C GLU A 247 -15.24 -12.20 1.92
N ILE A 248 -15.01 -12.66 3.13
CA ILE A 248 -14.83 -14.09 3.41
C ILE A 248 -16.21 -14.68 3.68
N VAL A 249 -16.52 -15.78 3.00
CA VAL A 249 -17.79 -16.51 3.12
C VAL A 249 -17.53 -17.98 3.42
N PRO A 250 -18.44 -18.67 4.14
CA PRO A 250 -18.34 -20.10 4.32
C PRO A 250 -18.61 -20.84 3.01
N SER A 251 -17.97 -21.99 2.82
CA SER A 251 -18.30 -22.94 1.77
C SER A 251 -18.11 -24.38 2.27
N ASP A 252 -18.66 -25.36 1.54
CA ASP A 252 -18.61 -26.79 1.90
C ASP A 252 -17.17 -27.34 2.04
N ARG A 253 -16.21 -26.64 1.47
CA ARG A 253 -14.80 -27.05 1.46
C ARG A 253 -13.86 -26.05 2.15
N GLY A 254 -14.37 -25.28 3.11
CA GLY A 254 -13.64 -24.25 3.84
C GLY A 254 -13.98 -22.83 3.39
N PRO A 255 -13.32 -21.81 3.96
CA PRO A 255 -13.61 -20.42 3.65
C PRO A 255 -13.26 -20.06 2.20
N ALA A 256 -14.11 -19.22 1.58
CA ALA A 256 -13.95 -18.74 0.21
C ALA A 256 -14.10 -17.21 0.14
N LEU A 257 -13.67 -16.61 -0.97
CA LEU A 257 -13.78 -15.18 -1.24
C LEU A 257 -15.05 -14.88 -2.02
N ARG A 258 -15.75 -13.82 -1.65
CA ARG A 258 -16.83 -13.23 -2.42
C ARG A 258 -16.44 -11.82 -2.82
N VAL A 259 -16.29 -11.57 -4.13
CA VAL A 259 -16.01 -10.25 -4.68
C VAL A 259 -17.33 -9.53 -4.89
N VAL A 260 -17.52 -8.38 -4.26
CA VAL A 260 -18.77 -7.63 -4.28
C VAL A 260 -18.56 -6.19 -4.76
N ALA A 261 -19.63 -5.57 -5.26
CA ALA A 261 -19.62 -4.14 -5.46
C ALA A 261 -19.56 -3.42 -4.09
N PRO A 262 -18.94 -2.24 -4.00
CA PRO A 262 -19.03 -1.45 -2.78
C PRO A 262 -20.49 -1.05 -2.52
N ASP A 263 -20.89 -1.06 -1.25
CA ASP A 263 -22.21 -0.57 -0.85
C ASP A 263 -22.33 0.94 -1.06
N SER A 264 -23.57 1.44 -1.23
CA SER A 264 -23.83 2.87 -1.30
C SER A 264 -23.41 3.53 0.02
N GLY A 265 -22.41 4.43 -0.03
CA GLY A 265 -21.84 5.08 1.15
C GLY A 265 -20.50 4.50 1.63
N THR A 266 -19.99 3.47 0.99
CA THR A 266 -18.60 2.98 1.26
C THR A 266 -17.60 4.05 0.80
N HIS A 267 -16.88 4.66 1.77
CA HIS A 267 -15.91 5.71 1.48
C HIS A 267 -14.59 5.15 0.92
N TYR A 268 -14.17 3.99 1.40
CA TYR A 268 -12.90 3.35 1.05
C TYR A 268 -13.14 2.09 0.22
N VAL A 269 -12.50 1.99 -0.95
CA VAL A 269 -12.66 0.84 -1.85
C VAL A 269 -11.29 0.40 -2.38
N PRO A 270 -10.88 -0.84 -2.11
CA PRO A 270 -11.52 -1.90 -1.31
C PRO A 270 -11.70 -1.51 0.16
N SER A 271 -12.75 -1.96 0.85
CA SER A 271 -12.94 -1.67 2.27
C SER A 271 -12.26 -2.70 3.17
N VAL A 272 -11.38 -2.22 4.04
CA VAL A 272 -10.72 -3.02 5.09
C VAL A 272 -11.72 -3.46 6.14
N ASP A 273 -12.60 -2.56 6.56
CA ASP A 273 -13.65 -2.84 7.53
C ASP A 273 -14.58 -3.97 7.07
N GLN A 274 -15.01 -3.96 5.79
CA GLN A 274 -15.87 -5.00 5.25
C GLN A 274 -15.16 -6.36 5.22
N LEU A 275 -13.89 -6.39 4.80
CA LEU A 275 -13.07 -7.59 4.82
C LEU A 275 -12.93 -8.14 6.26
N PHE A 276 -12.55 -7.30 7.22
CA PHE A 276 -12.32 -7.70 8.60
C PHE A 276 -13.60 -8.19 9.28
N ARG A 277 -14.73 -7.49 9.09
CA ARG A 277 -16.04 -7.91 9.62
C ARG A 277 -16.47 -9.26 9.06
N SER A 278 -16.22 -9.52 7.78
CA SER A 278 -16.54 -10.82 7.16
C SER A 278 -15.63 -11.93 7.71
N ALA A 279 -14.34 -11.67 7.87
CA ALA A 279 -13.38 -12.58 8.49
C ALA A 279 -13.78 -12.91 9.93
N ALA A 280 -14.11 -11.90 10.72
CA ALA A 280 -14.56 -12.05 12.10
C ALA A 280 -15.79 -12.98 12.21
N ARG A 281 -16.79 -12.79 11.33
CA ARG A 281 -18.01 -13.61 11.33
C ARG A 281 -17.78 -15.07 10.98
N VAL A 282 -16.91 -15.32 9.99
CA VAL A 282 -16.74 -16.68 9.44
C VAL A 282 -15.68 -17.48 10.18
N LEU A 283 -14.63 -16.81 10.66
CA LEU A 283 -13.42 -17.48 11.15
C LEU A 283 -13.24 -17.37 12.67
N GLY A 284 -13.81 -16.32 13.32
CA GLY A 284 -13.66 -16.10 14.75
C GLY A 284 -12.18 -16.01 15.17
N ASN A 285 -11.75 -16.84 16.09
CA ASN A 285 -10.37 -16.89 16.60
C ASN A 285 -9.32 -17.40 15.61
N LYS A 286 -9.75 -17.88 14.43
CA LYS A 286 -8.84 -18.25 13.34
C LYS A 286 -8.46 -17.06 12.46
N ALA A 287 -9.05 -15.88 12.67
CA ALA A 287 -8.72 -14.68 11.94
C ALA A 287 -7.64 -13.86 12.66
N ILE A 288 -6.70 -13.33 11.87
CA ILE A 288 -5.67 -12.38 12.30
C ILE A 288 -5.83 -11.12 11.46
N GLY A 289 -6.19 -9.98 12.08
CA GLY A 289 -6.26 -8.69 11.42
C GLY A 289 -4.93 -7.95 11.51
N VAL A 290 -4.45 -7.42 10.39
CA VAL A 290 -3.23 -6.61 10.33
C VAL A 290 -3.56 -5.27 9.71
N VAL A 291 -3.37 -4.17 10.43
CA VAL A 291 -3.58 -2.81 9.93
C VAL A 291 -2.23 -2.13 9.76
N LEU A 292 -1.89 -1.83 8.51
CA LEU A 292 -0.64 -1.18 8.10
C LEU A 292 -0.86 0.32 7.87
N THR A 293 0.22 0.98 7.45
CA THR A 293 0.24 2.38 7.05
C THR A 293 -0.95 2.75 6.16
N GLY A 294 -1.51 3.91 6.40
CA GLY A 294 -2.61 4.45 5.61
C GLY A 294 -3.27 5.65 6.26
N MET A 295 -3.98 6.41 5.43
CA MET A 295 -4.83 7.50 5.87
C MET A 295 -6.21 7.01 6.30
N GLY A 296 -6.85 7.78 7.19
CA GLY A 296 -8.24 7.54 7.60
C GLY A 296 -8.35 6.53 8.73
N ASP A 297 -9.47 5.85 8.75
CA ASP A 297 -9.90 5.01 9.86
C ASP A 297 -10.43 3.64 9.40
N ASP A 298 -10.38 3.35 8.10
CA ASP A 298 -10.82 2.05 7.55
C ASP A 298 -10.03 0.90 8.19
N GLY A 299 -10.74 -0.09 8.66
CA GLY A 299 -10.20 -1.22 9.40
C GLY A 299 -10.33 -1.12 10.93
N ALA A 300 -10.62 0.06 11.48
CA ALA A 300 -10.75 0.23 12.93
C ALA A 300 -12.00 -0.46 13.48
N ASP A 301 -13.13 -0.32 12.82
CA ASP A 301 -14.38 -0.98 13.20
C ASP A 301 -14.34 -2.48 12.93
N GLY A 302 -13.74 -2.88 11.80
CA GLY A 302 -13.52 -4.29 11.48
C GLY A 302 -12.59 -4.98 12.47
N ALA A 303 -11.50 -4.31 12.88
CA ALA A 303 -10.59 -4.80 13.92
C ALA A 303 -11.28 -4.97 15.27
N ARG A 304 -12.18 -4.03 15.63
CA ARG A 304 -13.00 -4.16 16.84
C ARG A 304 -13.88 -5.40 16.81
N GLU A 305 -14.57 -5.64 15.69
CA GLU A 305 -15.43 -6.83 15.54
C GLU A 305 -14.59 -8.12 15.57
N LEU A 306 -13.43 -8.11 14.91
CA LEU A 306 -12.49 -9.23 14.89
C LEU A 306 -12.00 -9.58 16.30
N SER A 307 -11.54 -8.59 17.06
CA SER A 307 -11.11 -8.76 18.45
C SER A 307 -12.22 -9.27 19.35
N ARG A 308 -13.47 -8.77 19.20
CA ARG A 308 -14.64 -9.25 19.96
C ARG A 308 -14.95 -10.73 19.71
N ARG A 309 -14.62 -11.25 18.51
CA ARG A 309 -14.81 -12.65 18.15
C ARG A 309 -13.61 -13.54 18.45
N GLY A 310 -12.65 -13.01 19.21
CA GLY A 310 -11.47 -13.74 19.66
C GLY A 310 -10.32 -13.83 18.63
N GLY A 311 -10.39 -13.07 17.55
CA GLY A 311 -9.29 -12.95 16.60
C GLY A 311 -8.18 -12.03 17.14
N ASP A 312 -6.96 -12.25 16.64
CA ASP A 312 -5.81 -11.42 16.96
C ASP A 312 -5.81 -10.14 16.08
N VAL A 313 -5.37 -9.02 16.65
CA VAL A 313 -5.21 -7.77 15.91
C VAL A 313 -3.79 -7.27 16.08
N LEU A 314 -3.11 -7.04 14.96
CA LEU A 314 -1.78 -6.46 14.87
C LEU A 314 -1.88 -5.12 14.14
N ILE A 315 -1.12 -4.13 14.56
CA ILE A 315 -1.00 -2.86 13.86
C ILE A 315 0.47 -2.53 13.58
N GLU A 316 0.74 -1.87 12.49
CA GLU A 316 2.06 -1.26 12.27
C GLU A 316 2.28 -0.16 13.31
N GLU A 317 3.47 -0.14 13.90
CA GLU A 317 3.84 0.87 14.88
C GLU A 317 3.75 2.27 14.27
N PRO A 318 2.96 3.20 14.85
CA PRO A 318 2.70 4.51 14.27
C PRO A 318 3.95 5.32 13.96
N GLU A 319 5.00 5.11 14.73
CA GLU A 319 6.28 5.81 14.60
C GLU A 319 7.05 5.37 13.34
N THR A 320 6.82 4.13 12.88
CA THR A 320 7.47 3.55 11.68
C THR A 320 6.58 3.60 10.44
N ALA A 321 5.27 3.76 10.61
CA ALA A 321 4.32 3.85 9.51
C ALA A 321 4.57 5.13 8.67
N VAL A 322 4.50 5.01 7.34
CA VAL A 322 4.58 6.17 6.43
C VAL A 322 3.49 7.17 6.77
N VAL A 323 2.27 6.70 6.96
CA VAL A 323 1.11 7.44 7.45
C VAL A 323 0.45 6.66 8.57
N ALA A 324 0.45 7.18 9.77
CA ALA A 324 -0.05 6.48 10.94
C ALA A 324 -1.59 6.52 11.12
N GLY A 325 -2.35 7.06 10.17
CA GLY A 325 -3.80 7.30 10.30
C GLY A 325 -4.58 6.05 10.67
N MET A 326 -4.49 5.00 9.86
CA MET A 326 -5.20 3.72 10.08
C MET A 326 -4.73 2.99 11.37
N PRO A 327 -3.42 2.81 11.64
CA PRO A 327 -2.96 2.25 12.92
C PRO A 327 -3.45 3.03 14.14
N LEU A 328 -3.35 4.37 14.10
CA LEU A 328 -3.84 5.23 15.20
C LEU A 328 -5.37 5.16 15.36
N ALA A 329 -6.13 4.93 14.29
CA ALA A 329 -7.57 4.75 14.38
C ALA A 329 -7.93 3.49 15.15
N VAL A 330 -7.22 2.37 14.94
CA VAL A 330 -7.38 1.14 15.74
C VAL A 330 -7.07 1.40 17.21
N ARG A 331 -5.97 2.12 17.52
CA ARG A 331 -5.63 2.51 18.91
C ARG A 331 -6.73 3.36 19.54
N ARG A 332 -7.20 4.39 18.83
CA ARG A 332 -8.31 5.26 19.33
C ARG A 332 -9.62 4.52 19.52
N ALA A 333 -9.85 3.46 18.75
CA ALA A 333 -11.02 2.60 18.90
C ALA A 333 -10.97 1.66 20.12
N ASN A 334 -9.91 1.74 20.95
CA ASN A 334 -9.68 0.88 22.12
C ASN A 334 -9.78 -0.62 21.81
N VAL A 335 -9.33 -1.03 20.63
CA VAL A 335 -9.24 -2.43 20.24
C VAL A 335 -8.02 -3.06 20.94
N ARG A 336 -8.18 -4.27 21.47
CA ARG A 336 -7.03 -5.06 21.94
C ARG A 336 -6.15 -5.41 20.72
N HIS A 337 -4.89 -4.97 20.72
CA HIS A 337 -3.95 -5.16 19.62
C HIS A 337 -2.51 -5.27 20.13
N GLU A 338 -1.63 -5.77 19.27
CA GLU A 338 -0.18 -5.66 19.40
C GLU A 338 0.33 -4.63 18.36
N SER A 339 1.23 -3.73 18.76
CA SER A 339 1.83 -2.71 17.88
C SER A 339 3.29 -3.09 17.63
N LEU A 340 3.66 -3.26 16.37
CA LEU A 340 4.96 -3.80 15.97
C LEU A 340 5.48 -3.08 14.71
N GLY A 341 6.80 -2.87 14.66
CA GLY A 341 7.44 -2.48 13.39
C GLY A 341 7.29 -3.58 12.33
N ILE A 342 7.52 -3.23 11.07
CA ILE A 342 7.21 -4.13 9.94
C ILE A 342 7.91 -5.51 10.03
N TRP A 343 9.14 -5.56 10.52
CA TRP A 343 9.88 -6.80 10.73
C TRP A 343 9.23 -7.67 11.82
N GLY A 344 8.90 -7.06 12.95
CA GLY A 344 8.21 -7.75 14.05
C GLY A 344 6.82 -8.25 13.66
N LEU A 345 6.11 -7.55 12.74
CA LEU A 345 4.84 -8.04 12.19
C LEU A 345 5.02 -9.35 11.42
N GLY A 346 6.05 -9.46 10.57
CA GLY A 346 6.35 -10.69 9.85
C GLY A 346 6.61 -11.87 10.77
N ASP A 347 7.46 -11.68 11.79
CA ASP A 347 7.76 -12.70 12.79
C ASP A 347 6.53 -13.09 13.61
N ARG A 348 5.71 -12.11 13.99
CA ARG A 348 4.50 -12.35 14.79
C ARG A 348 3.43 -13.10 13.99
N ILE A 349 3.23 -12.75 12.73
CA ILE A 349 2.35 -13.50 11.83
C ILE A 349 2.84 -14.95 11.72
N ALA A 350 4.14 -15.17 11.51
CA ALA A 350 4.71 -16.52 11.44
C ALA A 350 4.46 -17.32 12.73
N GLN A 351 4.61 -16.70 13.92
CA GLN A 351 4.32 -17.35 15.19
C GLN A 351 2.86 -17.74 15.35
N LEU A 352 1.93 -16.81 15.03
CA LEU A 352 0.49 -17.04 15.17
C LEU A 352 -0.07 -18.05 14.16
N THR A 353 0.66 -18.29 13.08
CA THR A 353 0.24 -19.19 11.97
C THR A 353 1.05 -20.48 11.90
N ARG A 354 1.87 -20.77 12.91
CA ARG A 354 2.53 -22.09 13.00
C ARG A 354 1.50 -23.20 13.07
N PRO A 355 1.71 -24.30 12.35
CA PRO A 355 0.88 -25.48 12.52
C PRO A 355 0.91 -25.94 13.98
N ASP A 356 -0.23 -26.28 14.55
CA ASP A 356 -0.26 -26.96 15.85
C ASP A 356 0.59 -28.22 15.73
N GLN A 357 1.62 -28.33 16.56
CA GLN A 357 2.39 -29.56 16.72
C GLN A 357 1.49 -30.53 17.49
N GLY A 358 0.62 -31.23 16.72
CA GLY A 358 -0.22 -32.29 17.26
C GLY A 358 0.56 -33.56 17.61
#